data_7775ac988bdb6a2a88d7d02ddbbb966b
#
_entry.id   7775ac988bdb6a2a88d7d02ddbbb966b
#
_cell.length_a   1.000
_cell.length_b   1.000
_cell.length_c   1.000
_cell.angle_alpha   90.00
_cell.angle_beta   90.00
_cell.angle_gamma   90.00
#
_symmetry.space_group_name_H-M   'P 1'
#
loop_
_entity.id
_entity.type
_entity.pdbx_description
1 polymer ?
#
loop_
_entity_poly.entity_id
_entity_poly.type
_entity_poly.pdbx_seq_one_letter_code
_entity_poly.pdbx_strand_id
1 'polypeptide(L)'
;CLVGSEMCIRDSDVTSPVAINVFEENGATSVFDNTKIAMIMDHFTPNKDIKAATQVKQVRTFADKYDIKNYRDVGQMGIEHALLPEQGLVGPGCLCIGADSHTCTYGALGAFSTGVGSTDMAAGMISGKAWFKVPSAIKFNIVGKPQGFVSGKDVILHIIGKIGVDGALYKSMEFTGEGLKYLNIDDRLCIANMAIEAGAKNGIFPVDDITREYCNGRYQGTPVEYTADEDAVYDEEYTIDLSALLSLIHISEPTRQEAIS
;
A
#
# COMPACT_ATOMS: atom_id res chain seq x y z
N CYS A 1 -1.80 -20.96 1.25
CA CYS A 1 -0.56 -20.50 0.64
C CYS A 1 -0.92 -19.83 -0.69
N LEU A 2 -0.83 -18.51 -0.74
CA LEU A 2 -0.92 -17.79 -2.01
C LEU A 2 0.44 -17.93 -2.70
N VAL A 3 0.54 -18.79 -3.68
CA VAL A 3 1.69 -18.85 -4.59
C VAL A 3 1.30 -18.06 -5.83
N GLY A 4 1.53 -16.76 -5.81
CA GLY A 4 1.39 -15.92 -6.98
C GLY A 4 2.68 -15.96 -7.80
N SER A 5 2.58 -16.11 -9.10
CA SER A 5 3.71 -16.04 -10.03
C SER A 5 4.36 -14.66 -10.11
N GLU A 6 3.75 -13.64 -9.53
CA GLU A 6 4.12 -12.23 -9.63
C GLU A 6 4.35 -11.60 -8.25
N MET A 7 4.98 -12.33 -7.30
CA MET A 7 5.31 -11.72 -6.01
C MET A 7 6.38 -10.65 -6.21
N CYS A 8 6.07 -9.45 -5.73
CA CYS A 8 6.96 -8.32 -5.73
C CYS A 8 7.29 -7.91 -4.28
N ILE A 9 8.52 -7.50 -4.05
CA ILE A 9 8.98 -7.01 -2.75
C ILE A 9 9.29 -5.53 -2.91
N ARG A 10 8.70 -4.70 -2.03
CA ARG A 10 8.85 -3.25 -2.06
C ARG A 10 9.20 -2.76 -0.67
N ASP A 11 10.18 -1.87 -0.57
CA ASP A 11 10.62 -1.43 0.74
C ASP A 11 11.36 -0.09 0.71
N SER A 12 11.31 0.59 1.85
CA SER A 12 11.94 1.88 2.07
C SER A 12 13.27 1.80 2.80
N ASP A 13 13.98 2.93 2.90
CA ASP A 13 15.25 3.03 3.62
C ASP A 13 15.12 2.93 5.15
N VAL A 14 13.91 2.98 5.69
CA VAL A 14 13.65 2.78 7.14
C VAL A 14 13.66 1.29 7.51
N THR A 15 13.00 0.47 6.73
CA THR A 15 12.70 -0.92 7.05
C THR A 15 13.66 -1.91 6.38
N SER A 16 14.17 -1.57 5.18
CA SER A 16 15.15 -2.38 4.46
C SER A 16 16.41 -2.74 5.27
N PRO A 17 17.03 -1.83 6.05
CA PRO A 17 18.25 -2.19 6.80
C PRO A 17 18.06 -3.37 7.74
N VAL A 18 16.89 -3.46 8.40
CA VAL A 18 16.59 -4.59 9.31
C VAL A 18 16.41 -5.88 8.53
N ALA A 19 15.69 -5.85 7.41
CA ALA A 19 15.52 -7.01 6.54
C ALA A 19 16.83 -7.48 5.91
N ILE A 20 17.71 -6.54 5.53
CA ILE A 20 19.06 -6.84 5.02
C ILE A 20 19.90 -7.55 6.07
N ASN A 21 19.88 -7.10 7.33
CA ASN A 21 20.59 -7.78 8.41
C ASN A 21 20.13 -9.23 8.57
N VAL A 22 18.81 -9.45 8.60
CA VAL A 22 18.24 -10.81 8.70
C VAL A 22 18.63 -11.66 7.48
N PHE A 23 18.62 -11.07 6.28
CA PHE A 23 19.04 -11.74 5.05
C PHE A 23 20.51 -12.21 5.14
N GLU A 24 21.41 -11.36 5.61
CA GLU A 24 22.83 -11.65 5.76
C GLU A 24 23.11 -12.64 6.90
N GLU A 25 22.45 -12.51 8.05
CA GLU A 25 22.54 -13.43 9.19
C GLU A 25 22.13 -14.86 8.83
N ASN A 26 21.19 -15.01 7.89
CA ASN A 26 20.80 -16.32 7.37
C ASN A 26 21.77 -16.89 6.31
N GLY A 27 22.88 -16.20 6.04
CA GLY A 27 23.90 -16.67 5.11
C GLY A 27 23.45 -16.68 3.64
N ALA A 28 22.44 -15.89 3.30
CA ALA A 28 21.96 -15.82 1.92
C ALA A 28 23.01 -15.18 1.00
N THR A 29 23.23 -15.79 -0.14
CA THR A 29 24.25 -15.38 -1.12
C THR A 29 23.65 -14.78 -2.40
N SER A 30 22.35 -14.89 -2.58
CA SER A 30 21.62 -14.34 -3.72
C SER A 30 20.18 -13.99 -3.34
N VAL A 31 19.60 -13.03 -4.02
CA VAL A 31 18.16 -12.80 -4.00
C VAL A 31 17.46 -13.70 -5.00
N PHE A 32 16.16 -13.96 -4.80
CA PHE A 32 15.39 -14.84 -5.69
C PHE A 32 15.26 -14.27 -7.12
N ASP A 33 15.02 -12.97 -7.22
CA ASP A 33 14.90 -12.26 -8.49
C ASP A 33 15.12 -10.76 -8.26
N ASN A 34 16.20 -10.21 -8.79
CA ASN A 34 16.59 -8.82 -8.61
C ASN A 34 15.71 -7.81 -9.37
N THR A 35 14.86 -8.28 -10.27
CA THR A 35 13.87 -7.46 -10.99
C THR A 35 12.56 -7.31 -10.23
N LYS A 36 12.29 -8.20 -9.28
CA LYS A 36 11.08 -8.24 -8.47
C LYS A 36 11.23 -7.51 -7.12
N ILE A 37 12.41 -7.00 -6.83
CA ILE A 37 12.69 -6.23 -5.62
C ILE A 37 12.84 -4.75 -5.99
N ALA A 38 12.15 -3.87 -5.26
CA ALA A 38 12.37 -2.43 -5.32
C ALA A 38 12.77 -1.89 -3.95
N MET A 39 13.72 -0.98 -3.93
CA MET A 39 14.20 -0.29 -2.75
C MET A 39 14.22 1.21 -3.01
N ILE A 40 13.44 1.95 -2.23
CA ILE A 40 13.22 3.38 -2.42
C ILE A 40 13.79 4.15 -1.24
N MET A 41 14.63 5.13 -1.53
CA MET A 41 15.25 6.01 -0.53
C MET A 41 14.35 7.23 -0.30
N ASP A 42 13.39 7.13 0.61
CA ASP A 42 12.35 8.17 0.80
C ASP A 42 12.34 8.84 2.17
N HIS A 43 12.56 8.11 3.26
CA HIS A 43 12.47 8.67 4.62
C HIS A 43 13.75 9.38 5.07
N PHE A 44 14.93 8.87 4.68
CA PHE A 44 16.21 9.36 5.16
C PHE A 44 16.97 10.18 4.12
N THR A 45 16.36 10.45 2.99
CA THR A 45 16.96 11.28 1.94
C THR A 45 16.13 12.56 1.72
N PRO A 46 16.79 13.75 1.70
CA PRO A 46 18.22 13.98 1.97
C PRO A 46 18.60 13.63 3.41
N ASN A 47 19.81 13.07 3.61
CA ASN A 47 20.22 12.59 4.92
C ASN A 47 20.39 13.74 5.92
N LYS A 48 19.71 13.67 7.05
CA LYS A 48 19.77 14.68 8.11
C LYS A 48 20.96 14.53 9.06
N ASP A 49 21.52 13.32 9.16
CA ASP A 49 22.59 12.97 10.09
C ASP A 49 23.38 11.74 9.61
N ILE A 50 24.44 11.40 10.34
CA ILE A 50 25.33 10.25 10.02
C ILE A 50 24.57 8.93 10.11
N LYS A 51 23.61 8.81 11.05
CA LYS A 51 22.83 7.57 11.22
C LYS A 51 21.96 7.31 10.00
N ALA A 52 21.23 8.32 9.53
CA ALA A 52 20.45 8.27 8.30
C ALA A 52 21.33 7.90 7.09
N ALA A 53 22.48 8.57 6.95
CA ALA A 53 23.43 8.29 5.86
C ALA A 53 23.99 6.85 5.92
N THR A 54 24.19 6.30 7.13
CA THR A 54 24.67 4.92 7.30
C THR A 54 23.62 3.91 6.84
N GLN A 55 22.35 4.13 7.18
CA GLN A 55 21.24 3.27 6.73
C GLN A 55 21.08 3.30 5.21
N VAL A 56 21.05 4.49 4.60
CA VAL A 56 21.00 4.63 3.14
C VAL A 56 22.22 3.96 2.48
N LYS A 57 23.42 4.10 3.04
CA LYS A 57 24.61 3.41 2.54
C LYS A 57 24.47 1.89 2.59
N GLN A 58 23.89 1.35 3.65
CA GLN A 58 23.65 -0.09 3.77
C GLN A 58 22.73 -0.61 2.65
N VAL A 59 21.61 0.08 2.42
CA VAL A 59 20.66 -0.30 1.36
C VAL A 59 21.33 -0.18 -0.02
N ARG A 60 22.05 0.91 -0.28
CA ARG A 60 22.82 1.09 -1.51
C ARG A 60 23.81 -0.04 -1.74
N THR A 61 24.61 -0.38 -0.72
CA THR A 61 25.59 -1.47 -0.80
C THR A 61 24.94 -2.81 -1.11
N PHE A 62 23.77 -3.07 -0.52
CA PHE A 62 23.00 -4.28 -0.81
C PHE A 62 22.46 -4.26 -2.25
N ALA A 63 21.88 -3.14 -2.68
CA ALA A 63 21.36 -2.99 -4.03
C ALA A 63 22.44 -3.19 -5.10
N ASP A 64 23.63 -2.60 -4.89
CA ASP A 64 24.78 -2.79 -5.78
C ASP A 64 25.29 -4.24 -5.78
N LYS A 65 25.40 -4.86 -4.58
CA LYS A 65 25.91 -6.24 -4.44
C LYS A 65 25.04 -7.27 -5.16
N TYR A 66 23.71 -7.08 -5.12
CA TYR A 66 22.75 -8.01 -5.71
C TYR A 66 22.12 -7.51 -7.01
N ASP A 67 22.64 -6.39 -7.56
CA ASP A 67 22.20 -5.79 -8.82
C ASP A 67 20.68 -5.52 -8.86
N ILE A 68 20.14 -4.96 -7.76
CA ILE A 68 18.69 -4.67 -7.65
C ILE A 68 18.29 -3.65 -8.71
N LYS A 69 17.44 -4.06 -9.65
CA LYS A 69 17.09 -3.23 -10.82
C LYS A 69 16.21 -2.03 -10.47
N ASN A 70 15.37 -2.16 -9.47
CA ASN A 70 14.45 -1.11 -9.07
C ASN A 70 14.91 -0.39 -7.79
N TYR A 71 16.22 -0.06 -7.74
CA TYR A 71 16.75 0.80 -6.70
C TYR A 71 16.61 2.28 -7.11
N ARG A 72 16.12 3.11 -6.20
CA ARG A 72 15.94 4.56 -6.41
C ARG A 72 16.65 5.35 -5.31
N ASP A 73 17.78 5.95 -5.69
CA ASP A 73 18.61 6.77 -4.81
C ASP A 73 18.29 8.27 -4.96
N VAL A 74 19.03 9.10 -4.27
CA VAL A 74 18.97 10.57 -4.36
C VAL A 74 18.97 11.04 -5.81
N GLY A 75 17.99 11.87 -6.15
CA GLY A 75 17.76 12.36 -7.51
C GLY A 75 16.78 11.52 -8.35
N GLN A 76 16.47 10.30 -7.93
CA GLN A 76 15.45 9.42 -8.53
C GLN A 76 14.44 8.93 -7.51
N MET A 77 14.55 9.40 -6.29
CA MET A 77 13.72 9.04 -5.15
C MET A 77 12.37 9.76 -5.20
N GLY A 78 11.43 9.25 -4.41
CA GLY A 78 10.11 9.82 -4.13
C GLY A 78 9.50 9.06 -2.98
N ILE A 79 8.33 9.47 -2.52
CA ILE A 79 7.57 8.72 -1.52
C ILE A 79 7.24 7.34 -2.13
N GLU A 80 7.66 6.27 -1.47
CA GLU A 80 7.54 4.89 -1.97
C GLU A 80 6.14 4.60 -2.51
N HIS A 81 5.12 4.87 -1.69
CA HIS A 81 3.73 4.51 -2.02
C HIS A 81 3.10 5.36 -3.14
N ALA A 82 3.72 6.47 -3.53
CA ALA A 82 3.37 7.23 -4.71
C ALA A 82 4.23 6.83 -5.92
N LEU A 83 5.54 6.69 -5.70
CA LEU A 83 6.51 6.45 -6.76
C LEU A 83 6.30 5.09 -7.46
N LEU A 84 6.02 4.02 -6.69
CA LEU A 84 5.87 2.69 -7.25
C LEU A 84 4.66 2.56 -8.19
N PRO A 85 3.46 3.08 -7.83
CA PRO A 85 2.35 3.19 -8.77
C PRO A 85 2.66 4.04 -10.00
N GLU A 86 3.26 5.22 -9.81
CA GLU A 86 3.60 6.14 -10.91
C GLU A 86 4.57 5.53 -11.91
N GLN A 87 5.55 4.75 -11.43
CA GLN A 87 6.51 4.04 -12.27
C GLN A 87 5.98 2.69 -12.81
N GLY A 88 4.75 2.32 -12.48
CA GLY A 88 4.13 1.08 -12.94
C GLY A 88 4.81 -0.19 -12.43
N LEU A 89 5.47 -0.12 -11.28
CA LEU A 89 6.13 -1.26 -10.64
C LEU A 89 5.15 -2.14 -9.85
N VAL A 90 3.93 -1.65 -9.63
CA VAL A 90 2.81 -2.37 -9.01
C VAL A 90 1.55 -2.12 -9.81
N GLY A 91 0.64 -3.08 -9.82
CA GLY A 91 -0.60 -2.97 -10.60
C GLY A 91 -1.52 -4.17 -10.42
N PRO A 92 -2.55 -4.28 -11.27
CA PRO A 92 -3.61 -5.27 -11.14
C PRO A 92 -3.11 -6.71 -11.05
N GLY A 93 -3.59 -7.41 -10.01
CA GLY A 93 -3.26 -8.82 -9.78
C GLY A 93 -1.88 -9.09 -9.18
N CYS A 94 -1.10 -8.04 -8.92
CA CYS A 94 0.21 -8.17 -8.27
C CYS A 94 0.04 -8.64 -6.81
N LEU A 95 0.88 -9.56 -6.36
CA LEU A 95 1.09 -9.87 -4.95
C LEU A 95 2.30 -9.08 -4.47
N CYS A 96 2.08 -8.09 -3.60
CA CYS A 96 3.13 -7.20 -3.13
C CYS A 96 3.30 -7.30 -1.62
N ILE A 97 4.54 -7.50 -1.17
CA ILE A 97 4.90 -7.43 0.24
C ILE A 97 5.96 -6.35 0.47
N GLY A 98 5.90 -5.70 1.62
CA GLY A 98 6.90 -4.74 2.07
C GLY A 98 7.01 -4.76 3.58
N ALA A 99 8.11 -4.26 4.13
CA ALA A 99 8.22 -4.15 5.59
C ALA A 99 7.57 -2.85 6.12
N ASP A 100 7.10 -1.98 5.25
CA ASP A 100 6.27 -0.84 5.60
C ASP A 100 4.80 -1.26 5.76
N SER A 101 4.14 -0.79 6.84
CA SER A 101 2.75 -1.10 7.14
C SER A 101 1.78 -0.59 6.07
N HIS A 102 2.10 0.53 5.41
CA HIS A 102 1.28 1.16 4.36
C HIS A 102 1.47 0.53 2.97
N THR A 103 2.18 -0.60 2.86
CA THR A 103 2.25 -1.39 1.63
C THR A 103 0.85 -1.76 1.10
N CYS A 104 -0.18 -1.77 1.96
CA CYS A 104 -1.59 -1.96 1.57
C CYS A 104 -2.11 -0.96 0.52
N THR A 105 -1.45 0.18 0.33
CA THR A 105 -1.81 1.24 -0.62
C THR A 105 -2.09 0.73 -2.03
N TYR A 106 -1.35 -0.28 -2.48
CA TYR A 106 -1.46 -0.76 -3.88
C TYR A 106 -2.72 -1.57 -4.15
N GLY A 107 -3.50 -1.88 -3.11
CA GLY A 107 -4.86 -2.42 -3.26
C GLY A 107 -5.80 -1.48 -4.01
N ALA A 108 -5.51 -0.18 -4.06
CA ALA A 108 -6.19 0.78 -4.91
C ALA A 108 -6.12 0.44 -6.41
N LEU A 109 -5.08 -0.30 -6.82
CA LEU A 109 -4.86 -0.76 -8.19
C LEU A 109 -5.31 -2.22 -8.40
N GLY A 110 -6.01 -2.83 -7.45
CA GLY A 110 -6.41 -4.24 -7.53
C GLY A 110 -5.27 -5.22 -7.25
N ALA A 111 -4.22 -4.79 -6.54
CA ALA A 111 -3.16 -5.67 -6.06
C ALA A 111 -3.49 -6.24 -4.68
N PHE A 112 -3.12 -7.49 -4.41
CA PHE A 112 -3.02 -7.94 -3.02
C PHE A 112 -1.70 -7.46 -2.44
N SER A 113 -1.76 -6.41 -1.64
CA SER A 113 -0.57 -5.78 -1.08
C SER A 113 -0.70 -5.62 0.43
N THR A 114 0.36 -5.96 1.16
CA THR A 114 0.31 -5.94 2.63
C THR A 114 1.70 -5.76 3.25
N GLY A 115 1.71 -5.09 4.40
CA GLY A 115 2.89 -5.02 5.25
C GLY A 115 3.18 -6.37 5.93
N VAL A 116 4.48 -6.71 6.01
CA VAL A 116 5.00 -7.90 6.69
C VAL A 116 6.16 -7.52 7.61
N GLY A 117 6.54 -8.41 8.52
CA GLY A 117 7.73 -8.20 9.35
C GLY A 117 9.02 -8.26 8.54
N SER A 118 10.07 -7.58 9.02
CA SER A 118 11.38 -7.57 8.34
C SER A 118 11.96 -8.97 8.14
N THR A 119 11.66 -9.91 9.03
CA THR A 119 12.07 -11.32 8.90
C THR A 119 11.36 -12.01 7.74
N ASP A 120 10.03 -11.79 7.61
CA ASP A 120 9.25 -12.34 6.50
C ASP A 120 9.66 -11.72 5.17
N MET A 121 10.00 -10.43 5.18
CA MET A 121 10.54 -9.75 4.02
C MET A 121 11.88 -10.33 3.59
N ALA A 122 12.83 -10.57 4.54
CA ALA A 122 14.10 -11.22 4.25
C ALA A 122 13.89 -12.62 3.66
N ALA A 123 12.98 -13.42 4.23
CA ALA A 123 12.60 -14.72 3.71
C ALA A 123 12.02 -14.63 2.28
N GLY A 124 11.21 -13.61 2.03
CA GLY A 124 10.70 -13.28 0.69
C GLY A 124 11.82 -12.95 -0.29
N MET A 125 12.78 -12.09 0.09
CA MET A 125 13.93 -11.75 -0.75
C MET A 125 14.81 -12.96 -1.10
N ILE A 126 14.93 -13.91 -0.18
CA ILE A 126 15.72 -15.15 -0.38
C ILE A 126 14.99 -16.13 -1.29
N SER A 127 13.70 -16.38 -1.03
CA SER A 127 12.95 -17.52 -1.57
C SER A 127 11.95 -17.19 -2.67
N GLY A 128 11.57 -15.93 -2.82
CA GLY A 128 10.45 -15.53 -3.67
C GLY A 128 9.09 -16.01 -3.16
N LYS A 129 8.99 -16.36 -1.88
CA LYS A 129 7.76 -16.94 -1.29
C LYS A 129 7.45 -16.27 0.03
N ALA A 130 6.16 -16.09 0.30
CA ALA A 130 5.64 -15.66 1.58
C ALA A 130 4.49 -16.57 2.00
N TRP A 131 4.30 -16.72 3.32
CA TRP A 131 3.20 -17.47 3.88
C TRP A 131 2.16 -16.50 4.45
N PHE A 132 0.90 -16.70 4.11
CA PHE A 132 -0.19 -15.92 4.65
C PHE A 132 -1.32 -16.82 5.15
N LYS A 133 -1.91 -16.47 6.30
CA LYS A 133 -3.28 -16.87 6.58
C LYS A 133 -4.18 -16.00 5.69
N VAL A 134 -5.03 -16.61 4.87
CA VAL A 134 -5.99 -15.86 4.06
C VAL A 134 -6.89 -15.03 4.98
N PRO A 135 -6.89 -13.71 4.88
CA PRO A 135 -7.78 -12.88 5.69
C PRO A 135 -9.24 -13.09 5.28
N SER A 136 -10.14 -13.04 6.24
CA SER A 136 -11.56 -12.85 5.91
C SER A 136 -11.79 -11.42 5.40
N ALA A 137 -12.94 -11.17 4.79
CA ALA A 137 -13.21 -9.88 4.16
C ALA A 137 -14.39 -9.14 4.78
N ILE A 138 -14.28 -7.81 4.82
CA ILE A 138 -15.39 -6.89 5.07
C ILE A 138 -15.69 -6.15 3.76
N LYS A 139 -16.95 -6.11 3.38
CA LYS A 139 -17.39 -5.42 2.17
C LYS A 139 -17.90 -4.01 2.47
N PHE A 140 -17.40 -3.03 1.76
CA PHE A 140 -17.86 -1.65 1.80
C PHE A 140 -18.53 -1.31 0.47
N ASN A 141 -19.84 -1.26 0.45
CA ASN A 141 -20.65 -0.86 -0.70
C ASN A 141 -20.75 0.67 -0.72
N ILE A 142 -20.00 1.30 -1.61
CA ILE A 142 -19.94 2.75 -1.77
C ILE A 142 -21.05 3.20 -2.72
N VAL A 143 -21.93 4.07 -2.25
CA VAL A 143 -23.08 4.59 -3.01
C VAL A 143 -23.09 6.11 -3.00
N GLY A 144 -23.93 6.69 -3.85
CA GLY A 144 -24.13 8.14 -3.92
C GLY A 144 -22.95 8.89 -4.53
N LYS A 145 -23.04 10.21 -4.57
CA LYS A 145 -22.02 11.10 -5.12
C LYS A 145 -21.51 12.06 -4.04
N PRO A 146 -20.19 12.22 -3.87
CA PRO A 146 -19.63 13.12 -2.87
C PRO A 146 -20.03 14.57 -3.16
N GLN A 147 -20.22 15.35 -2.11
CA GLN A 147 -20.56 16.76 -2.18
C GLN A 147 -19.41 17.64 -1.67
N GLY A 148 -19.30 18.85 -2.21
CA GLY A 148 -18.31 19.82 -1.77
C GLY A 148 -16.89 19.35 -1.92
N PHE A 149 -16.13 19.36 -0.81
CA PHE A 149 -14.72 19.01 -0.76
C PHE A 149 -14.46 17.62 -0.15
N VAL A 150 -15.44 16.71 -0.19
CA VAL A 150 -15.27 15.33 0.30
C VAL A 150 -14.27 14.62 -0.59
N SER A 151 -13.25 14.06 0.03
CA SER A 151 -12.13 13.33 -0.59
C SER A 151 -12.04 11.90 -0.07
N GLY A 152 -11.15 11.09 -0.64
CA GLY A 152 -10.88 9.73 -0.17
C GLY A 152 -10.50 9.68 1.32
N LYS A 153 -9.81 10.71 1.83
CA LYS A 153 -9.47 10.82 3.25
C LYS A 153 -10.71 10.93 4.14
N ASP A 154 -11.71 11.72 3.72
CA ASP A 154 -12.96 11.84 4.47
C ASP A 154 -13.71 10.51 4.50
N VAL A 155 -13.71 9.79 3.38
CA VAL A 155 -14.34 8.47 3.26
C VAL A 155 -13.72 7.47 4.22
N ILE A 156 -12.40 7.32 4.20
CA ILE A 156 -11.73 6.33 5.07
C ILE A 156 -11.81 6.69 6.54
N LEU A 157 -11.71 7.98 6.88
CA LEU A 157 -11.87 8.42 8.27
C LEU A 157 -13.31 8.19 8.78
N HIS A 158 -14.32 8.37 7.92
CA HIS A 158 -15.70 8.01 8.25
C HIS A 158 -15.83 6.50 8.51
N ILE A 159 -15.23 5.67 7.66
CA ILE A 159 -15.23 4.21 7.83
C ILE A 159 -14.55 3.83 9.14
N ILE A 160 -13.35 4.34 9.43
CA ILE A 160 -12.62 4.06 10.68
C ILE A 160 -13.44 4.53 11.89
N GLY A 161 -14.05 5.70 11.81
CA GLY A 161 -14.95 6.20 12.86
C GLY A 161 -16.15 5.28 13.12
N LYS A 162 -16.62 4.57 12.09
CA LYS A 162 -17.77 3.65 12.18
C LYS A 162 -17.38 2.27 12.73
N ILE A 163 -16.26 1.70 12.29
CA ILE A 163 -15.86 0.34 12.66
C ILE A 163 -14.82 0.30 13.79
N GLY A 164 -14.17 1.43 14.10
CA GLY A 164 -13.07 1.53 15.06
C GLY A 164 -11.71 1.17 14.47
N VAL A 165 -10.65 1.48 15.23
CA VAL A 165 -9.25 1.22 14.82
C VAL A 165 -8.87 -0.25 14.75
N ASP A 166 -9.65 -1.13 15.38
CA ASP A 166 -9.48 -2.59 15.34
C ASP A 166 -10.58 -3.30 14.55
N GLY A 167 -11.50 -2.55 13.92
CA GLY A 167 -12.69 -3.10 13.27
C GLY A 167 -12.39 -4.03 12.11
N ALA A 168 -11.28 -3.83 11.44
CA ALA A 168 -10.81 -4.68 10.34
C ALA A 168 -9.54 -5.49 10.71
N LEU A 169 -9.30 -5.76 12.01
CA LEU A 169 -8.07 -6.42 12.45
C LEU A 169 -7.86 -7.75 11.73
N TYR A 170 -6.75 -7.84 10.99
CA TYR A 170 -6.37 -8.98 10.15
C TYR A 170 -7.40 -9.35 9.07
N LYS A 171 -8.24 -8.45 8.65
CA LYS A 171 -9.22 -8.64 7.57
C LYS A 171 -8.80 -7.91 6.29
N SER A 172 -9.41 -8.26 5.18
CA SER A 172 -9.36 -7.51 3.93
C SER A 172 -10.55 -6.55 3.87
N MET A 173 -10.33 -5.29 3.54
CA MET A 173 -11.39 -4.34 3.25
C MET A 173 -11.62 -4.32 1.74
N GLU A 174 -12.79 -4.76 1.29
CA GLU A 174 -13.16 -4.78 -0.12
C GLU A 174 -14.14 -3.65 -0.44
N PHE A 175 -13.78 -2.80 -1.39
CA PHE A 175 -14.57 -1.64 -1.79
C PHE A 175 -15.32 -1.95 -3.08
N THR A 176 -16.64 -1.77 -3.07
CA THR A 176 -17.54 -2.05 -4.19
C THR A 176 -18.56 -0.93 -4.33
N GLY A 177 -19.44 -1.04 -5.31
CA GLY A 177 -20.61 -0.18 -5.44
C GLY A 177 -20.47 0.93 -6.50
N GLU A 178 -21.60 1.49 -6.84
CA GLU A 178 -21.72 2.48 -7.94
C GLU A 178 -21.06 3.83 -7.64
N GLY A 179 -20.84 4.14 -6.37
CA GLY A 179 -20.18 5.37 -5.94
C GLY A 179 -18.68 5.40 -6.27
N LEU A 180 -18.05 4.24 -6.53
CA LEU A 180 -16.63 4.16 -6.86
C LEU A 180 -16.24 4.98 -8.09
N LYS A 181 -17.15 5.18 -9.02
CA LYS A 181 -16.94 6.02 -10.22
C LYS A 181 -16.65 7.51 -9.91
N TYR A 182 -16.96 7.94 -8.69
CA TYR A 182 -16.71 9.31 -8.22
C TYR A 182 -15.42 9.45 -7.40
N LEU A 183 -14.76 8.34 -7.08
CA LEU A 183 -13.48 8.30 -6.40
C LEU A 183 -12.39 8.13 -7.46
N ASN A 184 -11.59 9.17 -7.65
CA ASN A 184 -10.44 9.09 -8.55
C ASN A 184 -9.35 8.18 -7.96
N ILE A 185 -8.26 7.97 -8.70
CA ILE A 185 -7.21 7.05 -8.26
C ILE A 185 -6.52 7.53 -6.98
N ASP A 186 -6.36 8.83 -6.79
CA ASP A 186 -5.73 9.41 -5.60
C ASP A 186 -6.59 9.19 -4.36
N ASP A 187 -7.92 9.32 -4.50
CA ASP A 187 -8.88 8.98 -3.44
C ASP A 187 -8.75 7.50 -3.05
N ARG A 188 -8.67 6.60 -4.04
CA ARG A 188 -8.54 5.15 -3.81
C ARG A 188 -7.20 4.79 -3.17
N LEU A 189 -6.09 5.42 -3.60
CA LEU A 189 -4.78 5.25 -2.98
C LEU A 189 -4.80 5.70 -1.53
N CYS A 190 -5.44 6.83 -1.23
CA CYS A 190 -5.61 7.32 0.13
C CYS A 190 -6.44 6.35 1.00
N ILE A 191 -7.57 5.85 0.48
CA ILE A 191 -8.43 4.90 1.20
C ILE A 191 -7.70 3.58 1.47
N ALA A 192 -7.05 3.01 0.46
CA ALA A 192 -6.29 1.77 0.59
C ALA A 192 -5.08 1.92 1.53
N ASN A 193 -4.39 3.07 1.47
CA ASN A 193 -3.28 3.40 2.36
C ASN A 193 -3.72 3.37 3.82
N MET A 194 -4.83 4.01 4.14
CA MET A 194 -5.31 4.12 5.51
C MET A 194 -6.12 2.90 5.98
N ALA A 195 -6.24 1.84 5.19
CA ALA A 195 -6.86 0.60 5.65
C ALA A 195 -6.12 -0.02 6.85
N ILE A 196 -4.81 0.19 6.95
CA ILE A 196 -4.01 -0.25 8.10
C ILE A 196 -4.44 0.41 9.41
N GLU A 197 -4.96 1.64 9.37
CA GLU A 197 -5.45 2.36 10.55
C GLU A 197 -6.73 1.74 11.15
N ALA A 198 -7.40 0.88 10.40
CA ALA A 198 -8.48 0.02 10.89
C ALA A 198 -7.99 -1.39 11.28
N GLY A 199 -6.69 -1.64 11.26
CA GLY A 199 -6.08 -2.95 11.52
C GLY A 199 -6.10 -3.91 10.33
N ALA A 200 -6.53 -3.46 9.15
CA ALA A 200 -6.68 -4.32 7.98
C ALA A 200 -5.34 -4.79 7.40
N LYS A 201 -5.36 -5.95 6.76
CA LYS A 201 -4.23 -6.45 5.97
C LYS A 201 -4.09 -5.70 4.66
N ASN A 202 -5.20 -5.32 4.05
CA ASN A 202 -5.24 -4.51 2.85
C ASN A 202 -6.61 -3.84 2.66
N GLY A 203 -6.65 -2.89 1.72
CA GLY A 203 -7.88 -2.32 1.20
C GLY A 203 -7.88 -2.49 -0.32
N ILE A 204 -8.81 -3.27 -0.87
CA ILE A 204 -8.83 -3.64 -2.29
C ILE A 204 -9.97 -2.97 -3.03
N PHE A 205 -9.64 -2.37 -4.17
CA PHE A 205 -10.58 -1.83 -5.15
C PHE A 205 -10.66 -2.76 -6.37
N PRO A 206 -11.81 -2.83 -7.05
CA PRO A 206 -11.92 -3.53 -8.31
C PRO A 206 -11.11 -2.84 -9.40
N VAL A 207 -10.67 -3.61 -10.36
CA VAL A 207 -10.02 -3.08 -11.56
C VAL A 207 -11.10 -2.61 -12.54
N ASP A 208 -11.47 -1.34 -12.44
CA ASP A 208 -12.42 -0.67 -13.33
C ASP A 208 -11.71 0.23 -14.36
N ASP A 209 -12.47 1.02 -15.10
CA ASP A 209 -11.92 1.88 -16.14
C ASP A 209 -10.96 2.95 -15.58
N ILE A 210 -11.20 3.45 -14.37
CA ILE A 210 -10.30 4.40 -13.70
C ILE A 210 -8.94 3.75 -13.43
N THR A 211 -8.94 2.52 -12.90
CA THR A 211 -7.72 1.77 -12.64
C THR A 211 -7.01 1.40 -13.94
N ARG A 212 -7.77 0.94 -14.96
CA ARG A 212 -7.19 0.59 -16.28
C ARG A 212 -6.54 1.81 -16.94
N GLU A 213 -7.22 2.97 -16.92
CA GLU A 213 -6.69 4.22 -17.48
C GLU A 213 -5.39 4.64 -16.76
N TYR A 214 -5.38 4.58 -15.43
CA TYR A 214 -4.18 4.90 -14.65
C TYR A 214 -3.01 3.97 -14.96
N CYS A 215 -3.25 2.67 -15.04
CA CYS A 215 -2.22 1.65 -15.30
C CYS A 215 -1.77 1.61 -16.76
N ASN A 216 -2.57 2.13 -17.69
CA ASN A 216 -2.27 2.11 -19.13
C ASN A 216 -0.98 2.87 -19.45
N GLY A 217 -0.03 2.18 -20.07
CA GLY A 217 1.29 2.73 -20.40
C GLY A 217 2.23 2.93 -19.20
N ARG A 218 1.79 2.61 -17.98
CA ARG A 218 2.62 2.63 -16.78
C ARG A 218 2.99 1.24 -16.31
N TYR A 219 1.99 0.38 -16.06
CA TYR A 219 2.22 -0.93 -15.45
C TYR A 219 3.09 -1.82 -16.33
N GLN A 220 4.20 -2.30 -15.77
CA GLN A 220 5.21 -3.07 -16.48
C GLN A 220 4.94 -4.59 -16.45
N GLY A 221 4.00 -5.04 -15.62
CA GLY A 221 3.59 -6.44 -15.53
C GLY A 221 2.42 -6.78 -16.45
N THR A 222 1.92 -8.00 -16.31
CA THR A 222 0.69 -8.44 -17.00
C THR A 222 -0.50 -8.18 -16.06
N PRO A 223 -1.45 -7.29 -16.43
CA PRO A 223 -2.61 -7.05 -15.60
C PRO A 223 -3.46 -8.31 -15.46
N VAL A 224 -3.81 -8.66 -14.23
CA VAL A 224 -4.78 -9.73 -13.92
C VAL A 224 -5.89 -9.13 -13.09
N GLU A 225 -7.12 -9.29 -13.54
CA GLU A 225 -8.29 -8.75 -12.86
C GLU A 225 -8.98 -9.88 -12.09
N TYR A 226 -9.11 -9.68 -10.79
CA TYR A 226 -9.86 -10.59 -9.92
C TYR A 226 -11.17 -9.91 -9.50
N THR A 227 -12.24 -10.68 -9.50
CA THR A 227 -13.55 -10.27 -9.01
C THR A 227 -14.03 -11.28 -7.96
N ALA A 228 -14.83 -10.83 -7.02
CA ALA A 228 -15.47 -11.74 -6.10
C ALA A 228 -16.40 -12.71 -6.82
N ASP A 229 -16.45 -13.96 -6.38
CA ASP A 229 -17.41 -14.94 -6.86
C ASP A 229 -18.83 -14.54 -6.47
N GLU A 230 -19.85 -15.05 -7.19
CA GLU A 230 -21.26 -14.71 -6.92
C GLU A 230 -21.73 -15.16 -5.53
N ASP A 231 -21.10 -16.20 -5.01
CA ASP A 231 -21.36 -16.78 -3.68
C ASP A 231 -20.33 -16.35 -2.62
N ALA A 232 -19.56 -15.30 -2.87
CA ALA A 232 -18.57 -14.78 -1.92
C ALA A 232 -19.23 -14.40 -0.59
N VAL A 233 -18.64 -14.84 0.52
CA VAL A 233 -19.12 -14.60 1.88
C VAL A 233 -18.22 -13.58 2.56
N TYR A 234 -18.83 -12.58 3.17
CA TYR A 234 -18.16 -11.54 3.93
C TYR A 234 -18.49 -11.65 5.42
N ASP A 235 -17.53 -11.34 6.29
CA ASP A 235 -17.78 -11.31 7.74
C ASP A 235 -18.79 -10.20 8.08
N GLU A 236 -18.67 -9.07 7.41
CA GLU A 236 -19.51 -7.89 7.61
C GLU A 236 -19.68 -7.15 6.28
N GLU A 237 -20.82 -6.47 6.12
CA GLU A 237 -21.10 -5.62 4.97
C GLU A 237 -21.60 -4.24 5.46
N TYR A 238 -21.01 -3.19 4.91
CA TYR A 238 -21.38 -1.81 5.20
C TYR A 238 -21.75 -1.06 3.93
N THR A 239 -22.76 -0.21 4.01
CA THR A 239 -23.05 0.77 2.97
C THR A 239 -22.57 2.13 3.43
N ILE A 240 -21.80 2.80 2.56
CA ILE A 240 -21.27 4.15 2.77
C ILE A 240 -21.84 5.05 1.68
N ASP A 241 -22.68 5.99 2.08
CA ASP A 241 -23.28 6.96 1.18
C ASP A 241 -22.42 8.23 1.12
N LEU A 242 -21.72 8.40 0.00
CA LEU A 242 -20.86 9.56 -0.24
C LEU A 242 -21.63 10.89 -0.17
N SER A 243 -22.93 10.90 -0.49
CA SER A 243 -23.74 12.10 -0.47
C SER A 243 -24.07 12.61 0.93
N ALA A 244 -23.95 11.72 1.93
CA ALA A 244 -24.19 12.02 3.33
C ALA A 244 -22.91 12.41 4.08
N LEU A 245 -21.73 12.26 3.46
CA LEU A 245 -20.47 12.61 4.09
C LEU A 245 -20.25 14.12 4.12
N LEU A 246 -19.65 14.56 5.21
CA LEU A 246 -19.17 15.94 5.37
C LEU A 246 -17.64 15.92 5.28
N SER A 247 -17.10 16.90 4.56
CA SER A 247 -15.65 17.09 4.55
C SER A 247 -15.14 17.45 5.93
N LEU A 248 -14.07 16.79 6.37
CA LEU A 248 -13.43 17.05 7.65
C LEU A 248 -12.52 18.28 7.63
N ILE A 249 -12.34 18.92 6.49
CA ILE A 249 -11.48 20.11 6.36
C ILE A 249 -11.88 21.25 7.30
N HIS A 250 -13.18 21.36 7.61
CA HIS A 250 -13.69 22.37 8.53
C HIS A 250 -13.68 21.95 10.01
N ILE A 251 -13.42 20.67 10.30
CA ILE A 251 -13.40 20.13 11.66
C ILE A 251 -12.00 20.24 12.26
N SER A 252 -10.98 20.15 11.44
CA SER A 252 -9.57 20.17 11.86
C SER A 252 -8.94 21.58 11.84
N GLU A 253 -9.69 22.62 11.54
CA GLU A 253 -9.16 23.97 11.62
C GLU A 253 -8.86 24.36 13.07
N PRO A 254 -7.66 24.89 13.36
CA PRO A 254 -7.34 25.42 14.68
C PRO A 254 -8.25 26.64 14.93
N THR A 255 -9.28 26.43 15.73
CA THR A 255 -10.15 27.50 16.20
C THR A 255 -9.33 28.45 17.05
N ARG A 256 -9.21 29.67 16.58
CA ARG A 256 -8.69 30.86 17.25
C ARG A 256 -7.25 30.77 17.73
N GLN A 257 -6.40 31.44 17.00
CA GLN A 257 -5.30 32.16 17.64
C GLN A 257 -5.90 33.10 18.65
N GLU A 258 -5.84 32.76 19.96
CA GLU A 258 -6.06 33.73 20.99
C GLU A 258 -5.00 34.81 20.84
N ALA A 259 -5.45 36.05 20.65
CA ALA A 259 -4.54 37.16 20.61
C ALA A 259 -3.78 37.20 21.95
N ILE A 260 -2.48 36.98 21.87
CA ILE A 260 -1.59 37.18 23.02
C ILE A 260 -1.61 38.68 23.29
N SER A 261 -2.30 39.08 24.35
CA SER A 261 -2.28 40.43 24.91
C SER A 261 -0.98 40.66 25.63
#